data_6bf262b485d8ef3c3b86c11d02a95978
#
_entry.id   6bf262b485d8ef3c3b86c11d02a95978
#
_cell.length_a   1.000
_cell.length_b   1.000
_cell.length_c   1.000
_cell.angle_alpha   90.00
_cell.angle_beta   90.00
_cell.angle_gamma   90.00
#
_symmetry.space_group_name_H-M   'P 1'
#
loop_
_entity.id
_entity.type
_entity.pdbx_description
1 polymer ?
#
loop_
_entity_poly.entity_id
_entity_poly.type
_entity_poly.pdbx_seq_one_letter_code
_entity_poly.pdbx_strand_id
1 'polypeptide(L)'
;MTVAAVNLPAEAGTQYRRAITAGVIGNVLEWYDFGVYGYLVPTISQLFFPSGDPVVSLLSTFAVFGVGFVMRPVGSVLFGIYGDRHGRRKALSTVVFVMALATFAMGLLPTYAQAGVVAPALLVIVRLFQGLSAGGEWGGSTSYIVEFAPAGRRGFFGSWQLVGVGGGFLLGSLTAALLNAVLPQADRLAWGWRLPFLFGIAVGAVGFYLRWRLDDTPKFTEIEEKGAVAAAPLGEALRQYPRETLLGFGVTLHNTVAYYIALVYLTSYMTSVGKLPQSTALWIGTSCLAVFVLLLPFMGWLSDRVGRRPLLIASCIGYVALGYPFFVMASSGNIGLAVLAQLLMVLLYVPYAGACPAFYAEIFPTRVRYTALSIGYNIAVAIFGGFAPFIATFLVRVTENNHAPAFYVIIAAIVTLVILLRTRETAFAPLR
;
A
#
# COMPACT_ATOMS: atom_id res chain seq x y z
N MET A 1 -28.22 -22.62 12.40
CA MET A 1 -28.76 -22.14 11.13
C MET A 1 -27.79 -22.52 10.04
N THR A 2 -28.18 -23.49 9.23
CA THR A 2 -27.40 -24.05 8.13
C THR A 2 -27.27 -22.96 7.03
N VAL A 3 -26.04 -22.53 6.77
CA VAL A 3 -25.76 -21.56 5.69
C VAL A 3 -25.98 -22.30 4.38
N ALA A 4 -27.11 -22.03 3.73
CA ALA A 4 -27.37 -22.52 2.39
C ALA A 4 -26.22 -22.04 1.47
N ALA A 5 -25.55 -22.97 0.82
CA ALA A 5 -24.61 -22.67 -0.24
C ALA A 5 -25.39 -21.95 -1.35
N VAL A 6 -25.20 -20.64 -1.47
CA VAL A 6 -25.72 -19.88 -2.60
C VAL A 6 -24.97 -20.38 -3.82
N ASN A 7 -25.58 -21.27 -4.58
CA ASN A 7 -25.13 -21.65 -5.91
C ASN A 7 -25.28 -20.42 -6.80
N LEU A 8 -24.19 -19.67 -6.97
CA LEU A 8 -24.14 -18.61 -7.97
C LEU A 8 -24.28 -19.25 -9.37
N PRO A 9 -25.03 -18.65 -10.29
CA PRO A 9 -25.03 -19.07 -11.68
C PRO A 9 -23.58 -19.16 -12.19
N ALA A 10 -23.24 -20.18 -12.95
CA ALA A 10 -21.88 -20.44 -13.42
C ALA A 10 -21.25 -19.23 -14.13
N GLU A 11 -22.05 -18.44 -14.84
CA GLU A 11 -21.65 -17.18 -15.49
C GLU A 11 -21.27 -16.09 -14.49
N ALA A 12 -22.01 -15.92 -13.40
CA ALA A 12 -21.67 -14.96 -12.33
C ALA A 12 -20.36 -15.35 -11.66
N GLY A 13 -20.12 -16.65 -11.39
CA GLY A 13 -18.85 -17.13 -10.81
C GLY A 13 -17.64 -16.84 -11.70
N THR A 14 -17.79 -16.88 -13.01
CA THR A 14 -16.73 -16.60 -13.98
C THR A 14 -16.42 -15.09 -14.05
N GLN A 15 -17.44 -14.23 -14.03
CA GLN A 15 -17.27 -12.78 -14.00
C GLN A 15 -16.59 -12.30 -12.72
N TYR A 16 -16.95 -12.85 -11.55
CA TYR A 16 -16.27 -12.56 -10.28
C TYR A 16 -14.79 -12.91 -10.30
N ARG A 17 -14.45 -14.11 -10.77
CA ARG A 17 -13.05 -14.53 -10.86
C ARG A 17 -12.23 -13.61 -11.76
N ARG A 18 -12.76 -13.24 -12.92
CA ARG A 18 -12.09 -12.32 -13.85
C ARG A 18 -11.88 -10.94 -13.23
N ALA A 19 -12.90 -10.38 -12.56
CA ALA A 19 -12.84 -9.08 -11.92
C ALA A 19 -11.79 -9.03 -10.80
N ILE A 20 -11.78 -10.04 -9.90
CA ILE A 20 -10.81 -10.14 -8.81
C ILE A 20 -9.40 -10.32 -9.38
N THR A 21 -9.21 -11.24 -10.33
CA THR A 21 -7.90 -11.51 -10.93
C THR A 21 -7.33 -10.24 -11.57
N ALA A 22 -8.13 -9.50 -12.31
CA ALA A 22 -7.72 -8.26 -12.95
C ALA A 22 -7.38 -7.15 -11.92
N GLY A 23 -8.19 -7.00 -10.87
CA GLY A 23 -7.92 -6.06 -9.78
C GLY A 23 -6.66 -6.42 -9.00
N VAL A 24 -6.48 -7.70 -8.65
CA VAL A 24 -5.30 -8.19 -7.94
C VAL A 24 -4.03 -7.99 -8.78
N ILE A 25 -4.04 -8.40 -10.05
CA ILE A 25 -2.87 -8.25 -10.93
C ILE A 25 -2.52 -6.78 -11.12
N GLY A 26 -3.52 -5.90 -11.34
CA GLY A 26 -3.29 -4.47 -11.44
C GLY A 26 -2.59 -3.89 -10.21
N ASN A 27 -3.09 -4.23 -9.02
CA ASN A 27 -2.45 -3.81 -7.77
C ASN A 27 -1.04 -4.38 -7.60
N VAL A 28 -0.80 -5.65 -7.93
CA VAL A 28 0.55 -6.24 -7.88
C VAL A 28 1.54 -5.42 -8.71
N LEU A 29 1.14 -5.01 -9.90
CA LEU A 29 1.99 -4.26 -10.82
C LEU A 29 2.30 -2.85 -10.30
N GLU A 30 1.29 -2.15 -9.77
CA GLU A 30 1.43 -0.83 -9.18
C GLU A 30 2.35 -0.85 -7.95
N TRP A 31 2.12 -1.81 -7.04
CA TRP A 31 2.82 -1.84 -5.76
C TRP A 31 4.20 -2.51 -5.81
N TYR A 32 4.51 -3.21 -6.89
CA TYR A 32 5.87 -3.70 -7.16
C TYR A 32 6.89 -2.58 -7.16
N ASP A 33 6.60 -1.48 -7.83
CA ASP A 33 7.46 -0.29 -7.91
C ASP A 33 7.80 0.31 -6.56
N PHE A 34 6.75 0.54 -5.76
CA PHE A 34 6.93 1.07 -4.41
C PHE A 34 7.70 0.09 -3.53
N GLY A 35 7.46 -1.21 -3.71
CA GLY A 35 8.18 -2.28 -3.03
C GLY A 35 9.66 -2.28 -3.36
N VAL A 36 10.01 -2.33 -4.64
CA VAL A 36 11.42 -2.31 -5.09
C VAL A 36 12.17 -1.12 -4.52
N TYR A 37 11.61 0.09 -4.63
CA TYR A 37 12.25 1.27 -4.08
C TYR A 37 12.43 1.16 -2.56
N GLY A 38 11.38 0.79 -1.84
CA GLY A 38 11.38 0.68 -0.37
C GLY A 38 12.45 -0.29 0.16
N TYR A 39 12.62 -1.43 -0.50
CA TYR A 39 13.62 -2.44 -0.09
C TYR A 39 15.04 -2.15 -0.59
N LEU A 40 15.19 -1.34 -1.64
CA LEU A 40 16.48 -0.88 -2.12
C LEU A 40 16.92 0.47 -1.52
N VAL A 41 16.19 1.05 -0.57
CA VAL A 41 16.54 2.32 0.10
C VAL A 41 18.00 2.37 0.56
N PRO A 42 18.57 1.35 1.23
CA PRO A 42 19.98 1.41 1.62
C PRO A 42 20.96 1.49 0.44
N THR A 43 20.62 0.92 -0.70
CA THR A 43 21.41 1.00 -1.95
C THR A 43 21.21 2.35 -2.63
N ILE A 44 19.97 2.80 -2.77
CA ILE A 44 19.62 4.09 -3.40
C ILE A 44 20.21 5.26 -2.60
N SER A 45 20.23 5.17 -1.27
CA SER A 45 20.81 6.22 -0.42
C SER A 45 22.28 6.48 -0.71
N GLN A 46 23.06 5.42 -0.93
CA GLN A 46 24.48 5.51 -1.27
C GLN A 46 24.71 6.06 -2.69
N LEU A 47 23.84 5.73 -3.63
CA LEU A 47 24.02 6.06 -5.04
C LEU A 47 23.52 7.45 -5.42
N PHE A 48 22.47 7.95 -4.77
CA PHE A 48 21.80 9.21 -5.12
C PHE A 48 21.98 10.30 -4.08
N PHE A 49 22.20 9.97 -2.82
CA PHE A 49 22.33 10.90 -1.70
C PHE A 49 23.60 10.63 -0.86
N PRO A 50 24.78 10.56 -1.48
CA PRO A 50 26.01 10.35 -0.72
C PRO A 50 26.23 11.50 0.25
N SER A 51 26.39 11.18 1.54
CA SER A 51 26.64 12.12 2.61
C SER A 51 27.67 11.54 3.57
N GLY A 52 28.41 12.39 4.28
CA GLY A 52 29.28 11.98 5.38
C GLY A 52 28.51 11.37 6.57
N ASP A 53 27.21 11.62 6.66
CA ASP A 53 26.30 11.02 7.65
C ASP A 53 25.34 10.04 6.96
N PRO A 54 25.44 8.72 7.19
CA PRO A 54 24.57 7.72 6.60
C PRO A 54 23.08 7.92 6.92
N VAL A 55 22.75 8.55 8.08
CA VAL A 55 21.37 8.82 8.47
C VAL A 55 20.76 9.91 7.58
N VAL A 56 21.54 10.92 7.22
CA VAL A 56 21.12 11.98 6.28
C VAL A 56 20.82 11.38 4.89
N SER A 57 21.66 10.47 4.43
CA SER A 57 21.42 9.75 3.17
C SER A 57 20.12 8.95 3.18
N LEU A 58 19.84 8.22 4.28
CA LEU A 58 18.60 7.47 4.46
C LEU A 58 17.37 8.39 4.54
N LEU A 59 17.46 9.48 5.31
CA LEU A 59 16.38 10.46 5.43
C LEU A 59 16.03 11.06 4.06
N SER A 60 17.03 11.47 3.28
CA SER A 60 16.81 12.00 1.93
C SER A 60 16.11 10.99 1.03
N THR A 61 16.52 9.71 1.09
CA THR A 61 15.93 8.65 0.29
C THR A 61 14.48 8.34 0.72
N PHE A 62 14.20 8.32 2.02
CA PHE A 62 12.84 8.15 2.52
C PHE A 62 11.96 9.39 2.28
N ALA A 63 12.52 10.60 2.26
CA ALA A 63 11.78 11.79 1.85
C ALA A 63 11.31 11.66 0.40
N VAL A 64 12.17 11.21 -0.51
CA VAL A 64 11.82 10.97 -1.92
C VAL A 64 10.81 9.83 -2.06
N PHE A 65 10.88 8.79 -1.21
CA PHE A 65 9.82 7.78 -1.14
C PHE A 65 8.47 8.41 -0.83
N GLY A 66 8.41 9.28 0.18
CA GLY A 66 7.21 10.00 0.60
C GLY A 66 6.67 10.97 -0.47
N VAL A 67 7.55 11.67 -1.19
CA VAL A 67 7.18 12.61 -2.27
C VAL A 67 6.33 11.93 -3.34
N GLY A 68 6.61 10.67 -3.67
CA GLY A 68 5.76 9.89 -4.58
C GLY A 68 4.30 9.81 -4.12
N PHE A 69 4.06 9.77 -2.82
CA PHE A 69 2.68 9.69 -2.28
C PHE A 69 1.96 11.04 -2.29
N VAL A 70 2.67 12.17 -2.25
CA VAL A 70 2.07 13.52 -2.29
C VAL A 70 1.33 13.75 -3.61
N MET A 71 1.79 13.17 -4.71
CA MET A 71 1.15 13.31 -6.02
C MET A 71 -0.08 12.43 -6.22
N ARG A 72 -0.38 11.48 -5.32
CA ARG A 72 -1.55 10.60 -5.45
C ARG A 72 -2.88 11.35 -5.45
N PRO A 73 -3.16 12.31 -4.55
CA PRO A 73 -4.38 13.11 -4.63
C PRO A 73 -4.51 13.87 -5.96
N VAL A 74 -3.41 14.43 -6.47
CA VAL A 74 -3.38 15.13 -7.78
C VAL A 74 -3.69 14.16 -8.90
N GLY A 75 -3.05 12.99 -8.90
CA GLY A 75 -3.28 11.93 -9.87
C GLY A 75 -4.72 11.43 -9.88
N SER A 76 -5.35 11.28 -8.70
CA SER A 76 -6.74 10.85 -8.60
C SER A 76 -7.71 11.83 -9.27
N VAL A 77 -7.46 13.13 -9.18
CA VAL A 77 -8.26 14.16 -9.85
C VAL A 77 -8.01 14.15 -11.36
N LEU A 78 -6.75 14.13 -11.79
CA LEU A 78 -6.38 14.18 -13.23
C LEU A 78 -6.89 12.95 -13.98
N PHE A 79 -6.61 11.76 -13.48
CA PHE A 79 -7.05 10.51 -14.11
C PHE A 79 -8.54 10.24 -13.90
N GLY A 80 -9.16 10.79 -12.85
CA GLY A 80 -10.62 10.81 -12.70
C GLY A 80 -11.28 11.60 -13.82
N ILE A 81 -10.88 12.86 -14.05
CA ILE A 81 -11.39 13.70 -15.14
C ILE A 81 -11.12 13.06 -16.51
N TYR A 82 -9.92 12.49 -16.70
CA TYR A 82 -9.58 11.83 -17.94
C TYR A 82 -10.46 10.60 -18.19
N GLY A 83 -10.72 9.81 -17.14
CA GLY A 83 -11.58 8.62 -17.20
C GLY A 83 -13.03 8.95 -17.48
N ASP A 84 -13.54 10.04 -16.90
CA ASP A 84 -14.91 10.50 -17.14
C ASP A 84 -15.13 11.03 -18.57
N ARG A 85 -14.06 11.58 -19.19
CA ARG A 85 -14.13 12.10 -20.57
C ARG A 85 -13.84 11.07 -21.66
N HIS A 86 -12.95 10.09 -21.39
CA HIS A 86 -12.42 9.18 -22.43
C HIS A 86 -12.70 7.71 -22.15
N GLY A 87 -13.42 7.40 -21.06
CA GLY A 87 -13.72 6.06 -20.59
C GLY A 87 -12.71 5.51 -19.58
N ARG A 88 -13.20 4.75 -18.61
CA ARG A 88 -12.39 4.22 -17.49
C ARG A 88 -11.28 3.27 -17.97
N ARG A 89 -11.57 2.46 -18.98
CA ARG A 89 -10.58 1.56 -19.60
C ARG A 89 -9.36 2.30 -20.13
N LYS A 90 -9.56 3.39 -20.87
CA LYS A 90 -8.46 4.21 -21.40
C LYS A 90 -7.67 4.88 -20.29
N ALA A 91 -8.36 5.43 -19.27
CA ALA A 91 -7.70 6.05 -18.13
C ALA A 91 -6.82 5.05 -17.36
N LEU A 92 -7.34 3.89 -17.01
CA LEU A 92 -6.61 2.85 -16.30
C LEU A 92 -5.43 2.30 -17.11
N SER A 93 -5.58 2.14 -18.43
CA SER A 93 -4.48 1.71 -19.29
C SER A 93 -3.37 2.77 -19.37
N THR A 94 -3.74 4.06 -19.42
CA THR A 94 -2.78 5.18 -19.42
C THR A 94 -2.02 5.24 -18.08
N VAL A 95 -2.71 5.06 -16.97
CA VAL A 95 -2.09 4.98 -15.63
C VAL A 95 -1.02 3.90 -15.57
N VAL A 96 -1.34 2.67 -16.00
CA VAL A 96 -0.35 1.57 -16.00
C VAL A 96 0.82 1.85 -16.94
N PHE A 97 0.56 2.43 -18.10
CA PHE A 97 1.60 2.78 -19.04
C PHE A 97 2.56 3.83 -18.46
N VAL A 98 2.04 4.90 -17.87
CA VAL A 98 2.84 5.96 -17.24
C VAL A 98 3.66 5.38 -16.07
N MET A 99 3.07 4.52 -15.24
CA MET A 99 3.76 3.85 -14.16
C MET A 99 4.92 2.99 -14.66
N ALA A 100 4.67 2.12 -15.65
CA ALA A 100 5.69 1.25 -16.22
C ALA A 100 6.86 2.04 -16.85
N LEU A 101 6.54 3.12 -17.56
CA LEU A 101 7.56 3.98 -18.15
C LEU A 101 8.39 4.71 -17.08
N ALA A 102 7.75 5.22 -16.03
CA ALA A 102 8.44 5.88 -14.92
C ALA A 102 9.35 4.89 -14.17
N THR A 103 8.88 3.65 -13.91
CA THR A 103 9.71 2.62 -13.29
C THR A 103 10.91 2.24 -14.14
N PHE A 104 10.68 2.01 -15.41
CA PHE A 104 11.77 1.73 -16.35
C PHE A 104 12.78 2.88 -16.40
N ALA A 105 12.30 4.14 -16.46
CA ALA A 105 13.14 5.33 -16.44
C ALA A 105 14.01 5.40 -15.17
N MET A 106 13.50 4.98 -14.01
CA MET A 106 14.26 4.91 -12.77
C MET A 106 15.51 4.02 -12.92
N GLY A 107 15.40 2.89 -13.62
CA GLY A 107 16.54 2.00 -13.90
C GLY A 107 17.59 2.61 -14.82
N LEU A 108 17.25 3.65 -15.56
CA LEU A 108 18.16 4.35 -16.50
C LEU A 108 18.80 5.61 -15.89
N LEU A 109 18.40 6.02 -14.68
CA LEU A 109 18.91 7.24 -14.05
C LEU A 109 20.44 7.17 -13.84
N PRO A 110 21.14 8.30 -14.07
CA PRO A 110 22.53 8.43 -13.66
C PRO A 110 22.61 8.49 -12.12
N THR A 111 23.69 7.99 -11.54
CA THR A 111 23.99 8.12 -10.11
C THR A 111 24.55 9.50 -9.79
N TYR A 112 24.64 9.85 -8.50
CA TYR A 112 25.25 11.09 -8.04
C TYR A 112 26.71 11.24 -8.52
N ALA A 113 27.47 10.13 -8.53
CA ALA A 113 28.83 10.13 -9.03
C ALA A 113 28.94 10.48 -10.52
N GLN A 114 27.87 10.24 -11.32
CA GLN A 114 27.85 10.49 -12.77
C GLN A 114 27.30 11.89 -13.11
N ALA A 115 26.28 12.36 -12.38
CA ALA A 115 25.55 13.59 -12.74
C ALA A 115 25.39 14.59 -11.58
N GLY A 116 26.05 14.36 -10.44
CA GLY A 116 25.94 15.26 -9.28
C GLY A 116 24.50 15.44 -8.81
N VAL A 117 24.12 16.68 -8.49
CA VAL A 117 22.79 17.03 -7.99
C VAL A 117 21.64 16.81 -8.99
N VAL A 118 21.96 16.64 -10.26
CA VAL A 118 20.94 16.31 -11.30
C VAL A 118 20.36 14.92 -11.06
N ALA A 119 21.14 13.96 -10.55
CA ALA A 119 20.70 12.60 -10.31
C ALA A 119 19.54 12.53 -9.29
N PRO A 120 19.64 13.07 -8.06
CA PRO A 120 18.52 13.12 -7.12
C PRO A 120 17.33 13.95 -7.66
N ALA A 121 17.55 15.01 -8.43
CA ALA A 121 16.45 15.78 -9.02
C ALA A 121 15.65 14.94 -10.02
N LEU A 122 16.31 14.18 -10.88
CA LEU A 122 15.65 13.24 -11.81
C LEU A 122 14.92 12.14 -11.04
N LEU A 123 15.50 11.63 -9.96
CA LEU A 123 14.86 10.62 -9.11
C LEU A 123 13.54 11.15 -8.53
N VAL A 124 13.53 12.40 -8.01
CA VAL A 124 12.32 13.06 -7.53
C VAL A 124 11.28 13.18 -8.63
N ILE A 125 11.66 13.64 -9.82
CA ILE A 125 10.74 13.79 -10.96
C ILE A 125 10.09 12.45 -11.32
N VAL A 126 10.87 11.39 -11.43
CA VAL A 126 10.34 10.05 -11.72
C VAL A 126 9.37 9.59 -10.61
N ARG A 127 9.70 9.81 -9.35
CA ARG A 127 8.82 9.49 -8.21
C ARG A 127 7.51 10.28 -8.22
N LEU A 128 7.52 11.54 -8.65
CA LEU A 128 6.30 12.34 -8.84
C LEU A 128 5.38 11.73 -9.92
N PHE A 129 5.94 11.28 -11.06
CA PHE A 129 5.16 10.60 -12.10
C PHE A 129 4.58 9.26 -11.61
N GLN A 130 5.34 8.47 -10.85
CA GLN A 130 4.86 7.23 -10.25
C GLN A 130 3.70 7.51 -9.28
N GLY A 131 3.83 8.52 -8.42
CA GLY A 131 2.79 8.92 -7.48
C GLY A 131 1.53 9.44 -8.18
N LEU A 132 1.70 10.24 -9.23
CA LEU A 132 0.61 10.73 -10.07
C LEU A 132 -0.21 9.56 -10.64
N SER A 133 0.48 8.55 -11.15
CA SER A 133 -0.12 7.35 -11.72
C SER A 133 -0.91 6.56 -10.67
N ALA A 134 -0.36 6.34 -9.49
CA ALA A 134 -0.95 5.52 -8.43
C ALA A 134 -2.21 6.11 -7.77
N GLY A 135 -2.52 7.41 -8.03
CA GLY A 135 -3.57 8.13 -7.30
C GLY A 135 -5.00 7.64 -7.51
N GLY A 136 -5.31 7.12 -8.70
CA GLY A 136 -6.70 6.81 -9.09
C GLY A 136 -7.16 5.38 -8.82
N GLU A 137 -6.25 4.46 -8.51
CA GLU A 137 -6.55 3.03 -8.61
C GLU A 137 -7.14 2.41 -7.34
N TRP A 138 -6.64 2.78 -6.16
CA TRP A 138 -6.98 2.08 -4.92
C TRP A 138 -8.47 2.17 -4.54
N GLY A 139 -9.05 3.36 -4.59
CA GLY A 139 -10.47 3.56 -4.28
C GLY A 139 -11.41 2.87 -5.28
N GLY A 140 -11.02 2.86 -6.56
CA GLY A 140 -11.77 2.19 -7.62
C GLY A 140 -11.79 0.67 -7.47
N SER A 141 -10.62 0.06 -7.28
CA SER A 141 -10.49 -1.39 -7.12
C SER A 141 -11.18 -1.90 -5.84
N THR A 142 -11.04 -1.18 -4.72
CA THR A 142 -11.69 -1.54 -3.47
C THR A 142 -13.23 -1.49 -3.58
N SER A 143 -13.77 -0.38 -4.09
CA SER A 143 -15.22 -0.24 -4.31
C SER A 143 -15.75 -1.32 -5.23
N TYR A 144 -15.05 -1.54 -6.35
CA TYR A 144 -15.42 -2.55 -7.34
C TYR A 144 -15.51 -3.96 -6.74
N ILE A 145 -14.44 -4.42 -6.06
CA ILE A 145 -14.39 -5.77 -5.48
C ILE A 145 -15.48 -5.96 -4.42
N VAL A 146 -15.71 -4.96 -3.56
CA VAL A 146 -16.67 -5.09 -2.45
C VAL A 146 -18.12 -4.96 -2.92
N GLU A 147 -18.40 -4.13 -3.92
CA GLU A 147 -19.76 -3.97 -4.49
C GLU A 147 -20.25 -5.22 -5.22
N PHE A 148 -19.33 -5.94 -5.86
CA PHE A 148 -19.66 -7.23 -6.51
C PHE A 148 -19.65 -8.40 -5.53
N ALA A 149 -19.11 -8.26 -4.30
CA ALA A 149 -19.04 -9.34 -3.34
C ALA A 149 -20.43 -9.80 -2.89
N PRO A 150 -20.67 -11.12 -2.79
CA PRO A 150 -21.90 -11.65 -2.21
C PRO A 150 -22.14 -11.13 -0.81
N ALA A 151 -23.41 -10.90 -0.44
CA ALA A 151 -23.78 -10.52 0.92
C ALA A 151 -23.18 -11.51 1.94
N GLY A 152 -22.55 -11.00 3.01
CA GLY A 152 -21.89 -11.80 4.03
C GLY A 152 -20.50 -12.35 3.67
N ARG A 153 -19.92 -11.97 2.50
CA ARG A 153 -18.55 -12.35 2.10
C ARG A 153 -17.69 -11.17 1.65
N ARG A 154 -18.10 -9.96 1.95
CA ARG A 154 -17.40 -8.73 1.54
C ARG A 154 -15.99 -8.63 2.10
N GLY A 155 -15.75 -9.13 3.32
CA GLY A 155 -14.43 -9.17 3.93
C GLY A 155 -13.49 -10.11 3.18
N PHE A 156 -13.93 -11.33 2.90
CA PHE A 156 -13.14 -12.28 2.12
C PHE A 156 -12.77 -11.71 0.74
N PHE A 157 -13.76 -11.22 -0.01
CA PHE A 157 -13.49 -10.67 -1.35
C PHE A 157 -12.71 -9.35 -1.28
N GLY A 158 -13.03 -8.45 -0.35
CA GLY A 158 -12.32 -7.19 -0.16
C GLY A 158 -10.84 -7.37 0.21
N SER A 159 -10.50 -8.42 0.96
CA SER A 159 -9.10 -8.71 1.34
C SER A 159 -8.20 -9.03 0.14
N TRP A 160 -8.74 -9.50 -0.98
CA TRP A 160 -7.98 -9.75 -2.22
C TRP A 160 -7.38 -8.47 -2.81
N GLN A 161 -7.98 -7.32 -2.54
CA GLN A 161 -7.38 -6.04 -2.90
C GLN A 161 -6.00 -5.88 -2.23
N LEU A 162 -5.90 -6.16 -0.92
CA LEU A 162 -4.61 -6.11 -0.20
C LEU A 162 -3.70 -7.30 -0.50
N VAL A 163 -4.23 -8.43 -0.93
CA VAL A 163 -3.41 -9.51 -1.52
C VAL A 163 -2.65 -9.00 -2.75
N GLY A 164 -3.30 -8.19 -3.59
CA GLY A 164 -2.64 -7.54 -4.73
C GLY A 164 -1.54 -6.57 -4.28
N VAL A 165 -1.86 -5.68 -3.35
CA VAL A 165 -0.90 -4.72 -2.78
C VAL A 165 0.30 -5.45 -2.14
N GLY A 166 0.03 -6.38 -1.23
CA GLY A 166 1.06 -7.17 -0.55
C GLY A 166 1.86 -8.05 -1.52
N GLY A 167 1.22 -8.60 -2.55
CA GLY A 167 1.86 -9.35 -3.62
C GLY A 167 2.87 -8.53 -4.40
N GLY A 168 2.55 -7.26 -4.70
CA GLY A 168 3.48 -6.32 -5.33
C GLY A 168 4.70 -6.06 -4.45
N PHE A 169 4.48 -5.73 -3.19
CA PHE A 169 5.58 -5.58 -2.23
C PHE A 169 6.40 -6.86 -2.04
N LEU A 170 5.75 -8.04 -2.04
CA LEU A 170 6.42 -9.33 -1.93
C LEU A 170 7.34 -9.59 -3.13
N LEU A 171 6.88 -9.30 -4.35
CA LEU A 171 7.72 -9.41 -5.54
C LEU A 171 8.89 -8.43 -5.48
N GLY A 172 8.66 -7.18 -5.05
CA GLY A 172 9.72 -6.17 -4.87
C GLY A 172 10.74 -6.60 -3.81
N SER A 173 10.28 -7.10 -2.65
CA SER A 173 11.12 -7.60 -1.57
C SER A 173 11.93 -8.82 -2.00
N LEU A 174 11.28 -9.79 -2.63
CA LEU A 174 11.94 -11.00 -3.15
C LEU A 174 13.01 -10.64 -4.19
N THR A 175 12.72 -9.72 -5.10
CA THR A 175 13.69 -9.26 -6.10
C THR A 175 14.90 -8.61 -5.43
N ALA A 176 14.69 -7.76 -4.42
CA ALA A 176 15.78 -7.15 -3.66
C ALA A 176 16.58 -8.19 -2.85
N ALA A 177 15.91 -9.17 -2.23
CA ALA A 177 16.56 -10.25 -1.49
C ALA A 177 17.41 -11.14 -2.41
N LEU A 178 16.89 -11.54 -3.56
CA LEU A 178 17.62 -12.33 -4.55
C LEU A 178 18.81 -11.56 -5.11
N LEU A 179 18.65 -10.27 -5.42
CA LEU A 179 19.73 -9.40 -5.88
C LEU A 179 20.89 -9.38 -4.85
N ASN A 180 20.55 -9.25 -3.56
CA ASN A 180 21.53 -9.26 -2.47
C ASN A 180 22.18 -10.63 -2.25
N ALA A 181 21.48 -11.72 -2.54
CA ALA A 181 22.02 -13.08 -2.38
C ALA A 181 22.94 -13.47 -3.53
N VAL A 182 22.64 -13.02 -4.76
CA VAL A 182 23.35 -13.48 -5.98
C VAL A 182 24.51 -12.56 -6.35
N LEU A 183 24.38 -11.24 -6.17
CA LEU A 183 25.38 -10.27 -6.61
C LEU A 183 26.26 -9.78 -5.46
N PRO A 184 27.60 -9.72 -5.67
CA PRO A 184 28.51 -9.02 -4.77
C PRO A 184 28.10 -7.54 -4.59
N GLN A 185 28.48 -6.92 -3.49
CA GLN A 185 28.13 -5.52 -3.20
C GLN A 185 28.62 -4.56 -4.30
N ALA A 186 29.80 -4.77 -4.84
CA ALA A 186 30.35 -3.95 -5.91
C ALA A 186 29.45 -3.95 -7.15
N ASP A 187 29.01 -5.13 -7.60
CA ASP A 187 28.14 -5.27 -8.77
C ASP A 187 26.73 -4.72 -8.50
N ARG A 188 26.20 -4.91 -7.29
CA ARG A 188 24.91 -4.32 -6.89
C ARG A 188 24.92 -2.82 -6.99
N LEU A 189 26.00 -2.16 -6.52
CA LEU A 189 26.14 -0.70 -6.57
C LEU A 189 26.47 -0.21 -7.99
N ALA A 190 27.22 -0.97 -8.78
CA ALA A 190 27.59 -0.56 -10.12
C ALA A 190 26.40 -0.59 -11.11
N TRP A 191 25.68 -1.71 -11.17
CA TRP A 191 24.63 -1.92 -12.17
C TRP A 191 23.43 -2.74 -11.67
N GLY A 192 23.63 -3.64 -10.71
CA GLY A 192 22.62 -4.62 -10.29
C GLY A 192 21.34 -3.98 -9.76
N TRP A 193 21.44 -2.84 -9.09
CA TRP A 193 20.27 -2.11 -8.58
C TRP A 193 19.28 -1.66 -9.66
N ARG A 194 19.73 -1.57 -10.90
CA ARG A 194 18.92 -1.17 -12.06
C ARG A 194 17.96 -2.26 -12.49
N LEU A 195 18.35 -3.53 -12.34
CA LEU A 195 17.60 -4.68 -12.86
C LEU A 195 16.15 -4.74 -12.40
N PRO A 196 15.83 -4.56 -11.09
CA PRO A 196 14.44 -4.57 -10.64
C PRO A 196 13.57 -3.51 -11.32
N PHE A 197 14.12 -2.31 -11.54
CA PHE A 197 13.40 -1.22 -12.20
C PHE A 197 13.25 -1.46 -13.71
N LEU A 198 14.28 -1.96 -14.38
CA LEU A 198 14.19 -2.33 -15.79
C LEU A 198 13.19 -3.48 -16.01
N PHE A 199 13.11 -4.43 -15.09
CA PHE A 199 12.11 -5.50 -15.12
C PHE A 199 10.68 -4.95 -15.00
N GLY A 200 10.49 -3.79 -14.39
CA GLY A 200 9.22 -3.08 -14.28
C GLY A 200 8.51 -2.88 -15.62
N ILE A 201 9.24 -2.74 -16.74
CA ILE A 201 8.60 -2.63 -18.05
C ILE A 201 7.90 -3.93 -18.48
N ALA A 202 8.50 -5.09 -18.19
CA ALA A 202 7.86 -6.38 -18.49
C ALA A 202 6.60 -6.57 -17.66
N VAL A 203 6.68 -6.23 -16.37
CA VAL A 203 5.56 -6.26 -15.43
C VAL A 203 4.46 -5.30 -15.90
N GLY A 204 4.82 -4.08 -16.30
CA GLY A 204 3.90 -3.08 -16.84
C GLY A 204 3.25 -3.49 -18.16
N ALA A 205 4.00 -4.13 -19.07
CA ALA A 205 3.45 -4.63 -20.34
C ALA A 205 2.37 -5.70 -20.12
N VAL A 206 2.57 -6.61 -19.16
CA VAL A 206 1.56 -7.60 -18.76
C VAL A 206 0.30 -6.89 -18.21
N GLY A 207 0.48 -5.89 -17.33
CA GLY A 207 -0.63 -5.14 -16.78
C GLY A 207 -1.40 -4.34 -17.82
N PHE A 208 -0.70 -3.68 -18.72
CA PHE A 208 -1.31 -2.97 -19.84
C PHE A 208 -2.11 -3.91 -20.74
N TYR A 209 -1.54 -5.05 -21.11
CA TYR A 209 -2.20 -6.05 -21.94
C TYR A 209 -3.47 -6.59 -21.30
N LEU A 210 -3.41 -6.93 -20.01
CA LEU A 210 -4.57 -7.45 -19.28
C LEU A 210 -5.69 -6.42 -19.20
N ARG A 211 -5.36 -5.15 -18.95
CA ARG A 211 -6.36 -4.07 -18.87
C ARG A 211 -6.93 -3.68 -20.22
N TRP A 212 -6.12 -3.75 -21.27
CA TRP A 212 -6.62 -3.51 -22.62
C TRP A 212 -7.70 -4.50 -23.06
N ARG A 213 -7.69 -5.72 -22.51
CA ARG A 213 -8.65 -6.77 -22.81
C ARG A 213 -9.87 -6.81 -21.87
N LEU A 214 -9.92 -5.99 -20.82
CA LEU A 214 -11.08 -5.90 -19.94
C LEU A 214 -12.15 -5.00 -20.57
N ASP A 215 -13.41 -5.43 -20.48
CA ASP A 215 -14.55 -4.59 -20.83
C ASP A 215 -14.83 -3.60 -19.70
N ASP A 216 -15.44 -2.44 -20.04
CA ASP A 216 -15.93 -1.49 -19.04
C ASP A 216 -17.00 -2.15 -18.15
N THR A 217 -17.10 -1.74 -16.89
CA THR A 217 -18.04 -2.37 -15.95
C THR A 217 -19.48 -2.10 -16.34
N PRO A 218 -20.40 -3.10 -16.24
CA PRO A 218 -21.83 -2.92 -16.60
C PRO A 218 -22.48 -1.73 -15.89
N LYS A 219 -22.10 -1.47 -14.64
CA LYS A 219 -22.58 -0.30 -13.89
C LYS A 219 -22.08 1.05 -14.43
N PHE A 220 -20.87 1.08 -14.96
CA PHE A 220 -20.35 2.31 -15.57
C PHE A 220 -21.08 2.60 -16.88
N THR A 221 -21.30 1.60 -17.70
CA THR A 221 -22.09 1.71 -18.93
C THR A 221 -23.52 2.18 -18.64
N GLU A 222 -24.14 1.66 -17.57
CA GLU A 222 -25.48 2.10 -17.13
C GLU A 222 -25.54 3.55 -16.62
N ILE A 223 -24.50 4.02 -15.93
CA ILE A 223 -24.39 5.40 -15.45
C ILE A 223 -24.06 6.36 -16.60
N GLU A 224 -23.25 5.93 -17.56
CA GLU A 224 -22.90 6.65 -18.78
C GLU A 224 -24.14 6.84 -19.67
N GLU A 225 -24.90 5.77 -19.89
CA GLU A 225 -26.16 5.81 -20.65
C GLU A 225 -27.24 6.70 -19.99
N LYS A 226 -27.24 6.80 -18.65
CA LYS A 226 -28.19 7.64 -17.90
C LYS A 226 -27.74 9.09 -17.73
N GLY A 227 -26.55 9.47 -18.18
CA GLY A 227 -25.99 10.81 -18.01
C GLY A 227 -25.82 11.25 -16.53
N ALA A 228 -25.78 10.29 -15.60
CA ALA A 228 -25.82 10.53 -14.15
C ALA A 228 -24.43 10.65 -13.50
N VAL A 229 -23.38 10.93 -14.29
CA VAL A 229 -22.03 11.14 -13.78
C VAL A 229 -22.01 12.42 -12.94
N ALA A 230 -21.58 12.31 -11.67
CA ALA A 230 -21.57 13.45 -10.74
C ALA A 230 -20.62 14.56 -11.24
N ALA A 231 -21.16 15.78 -11.42
CA ALA A 231 -20.40 16.92 -11.95
C ALA A 231 -19.29 17.42 -11.00
N ALA A 232 -19.42 17.21 -9.67
CA ALA A 232 -18.43 17.62 -8.66
C ALA A 232 -18.41 16.68 -7.44
N PRO A 233 -17.99 15.41 -7.58
CA PRO A 233 -18.08 14.42 -6.50
C PRO A 233 -17.23 14.77 -5.26
N LEU A 234 -16.15 15.54 -5.44
CA LEU A 234 -15.26 15.99 -4.37
C LEU A 234 -15.97 16.95 -3.39
N GLY A 235 -16.64 17.97 -3.92
CA GLY A 235 -17.33 18.96 -3.10
C GLY A 235 -18.54 18.36 -2.36
N GLU A 236 -19.22 17.40 -2.99
CA GLU A 236 -20.35 16.68 -2.40
C GLU A 236 -19.88 15.77 -1.26
N ALA A 237 -18.80 15.00 -1.45
CA ALA A 237 -18.23 14.12 -0.43
C ALA A 237 -17.83 14.89 0.83
N LEU A 238 -17.12 16.01 0.69
CA LEU A 238 -16.65 16.81 1.82
C LEU A 238 -17.75 17.59 2.53
N ARG A 239 -18.79 18.04 1.82
CA ARG A 239 -19.89 18.84 2.38
C ARG A 239 -21.00 17.99 2.99
N GLN A 240 -21.36 16.89 2.34
CA GLN A 240 -22.50 16.06 2.77
C GLN A 240 -22.10 14.92 3.71
N TYR A 241 -20.84 14.40 3.59
CA TYR A 241 -20.35 13.25 4.36
C TYR A 241 -19.03 13.53 5.09
N PRO A 242 -18.90 14.67 5.82
CA PRO A 242 -17.63 15.02 6.50
C PRO A 242 -17.27 14.04 7.61
N ARG A 243 -18.26 13.47 8.30
CA ARG A 243 -18.04 12.49 9.38
C ARG A 243 -17.45 11.18 8.85
N GLU A 244 -18.01 10.66 7.77
CA GLU A 244 -17.58 9.44 7.11
C GLU A 244 -16.18 9.63 6.52
N THR A 245 -15.89 10.78 5.92
CA THR A 245 -14.58 11.13 5.39
C THR A 245 -13.53 11.20 6.49
N LEU A 246 -13.86 11.85 7.62
CA LEU A 246 -12.97 11.92 8.79
C LEU A 246 -12.77 10.55 9.44
N LEU A 247 -13.81 9.72 9.49
CA LEU A 247 -13.73 8.34 9.95
C LEU A 247 -12.80 7.52 9.06
N GLY A 248 -12.96 7.61 7.74
CA GLY A 248 -12.08 6.96 6.77
C GLY A 248 -10.62 7.38 6.94
N PHE A 249 -10.36 8.69 7.09
CA PHE A 249 -9.02 9.21 7.38
C PHE A 249 -8.43 8.63 8.68
N GLY A 250 -9.20 8.65 9.78
CA GLY A 250 -8.73 8.19 11.08
C GLY A 250 -8.46 6.68 11.15
N VAL A 251 -9.28 5.89 10.45
CA VAL A 251 -9.05 4.44 10.32
C VAL A 251 -7.84 4.16 9.42
N THR A 252 -7.61 4.99 8.39
CA THR A 252 -6.43 4.86 7.54
C THR A 252 -5.13 5.15 8.30
N LEU A 253 -5.14 5.95 9.36
CA LEU A 253 -3.93 6.32 10.09
C LEU A 253 -3.17 5.10 10.62
N HIS A 254 -3.80 4.23 11.42
CA HIS A 254 -3.15 3.01 11.89
C HIS A 254 -2.85 2.06 10.73
N ASN A 255 -3.78 1.90 9.79
CA ASN A 255 -3.59 1.03 8.63
C ASN A 255 -2.28 1.33 7.89
N THR A 256 -2.06 2.60 7.56
CA THR A 256 -0.92 3.01 6.74
C THR A 256 0.39 3.04 7.53
N VAL A 257 0.36 3.52 8.79
CA VAL A 257 1.55 3.53 9.65
C VAL A 257 2.01 2.11 9.95
N ALA A 258 1.11 1.21 10.36
CA ALA A 258 1.44 -0.19 10.64
C ALA A 258 1.99 -0.90 9.39
N TYR A 259 1.37 -0.68 8.21
CA TYR A 259 1.83 -1.26 6.95
C TYR A 259 3.26 -0.86 6.62
N TYR A 260 3.53 0.45 6.52
CA TYR A 260 4.86 0.92 6.08
C TYR A 260 5.95 0.71 7.12
N ILE A 261 5.61 0.76 8.41
CA ILE A 261 6.60 0.47 9.47
C ILE A 261 6.92 -1.02 9.50
N ALA A 262 5.92 -1.91 9.60
CA ALA A 262 6.14 -3.33 9.76
C ALA A 262 6.70 -4.02 8.50
N LEU A 263 6.25 -3.59 7.31
CA LEU A 263 6.55 -4.30 6.07
C LEU A 263 7.63 -3.63 5.22
N VAL A 264 7.92 -2.34 5.42
CA VAL A 264 8.93 -1.61 4.62
C VAL A 264 10.07 -1.12 5.49
N TYR A 265 9.78 -0.29 6.49
CA TYR A 265 10.79 0.38 7.30
C TYR A 265 11.63 -0.58 8.15
N LEU A 266 10.98 -1.60 8.75
CA LEU A 266 11.64 -2.47 9.72
C LEU A 266 12.86 -3.21 9.14
N THR A 267 12.84 -3.54 7.84
CA THR A 267 13.99 -4.11 7.14
C THR A 267 15.21 -3.17 7.17
N SER A 268 15.00 -1.88 6.87
CA SER A 268 16.07 -0.88 6.95
C SER A 268 16.48 -0.58 8.39
N TYR A 269 15.53 -0.62 9.34
CA TYR A 269 15.78 -0.42 10.75
C TYR A 269 16.64 -1.54 11.34
N MET A 270 16.36 -2.81 11.06
CA MET A 270 17.18 -3.96 11.47
C MET A 270 18.61 -3.87 10.96
N THR A 271 18.80 -3.27 9.77
CA THR A 271 20.15 -3.10 9.20
C THR A 271 20.87 -1.87 9.81
N SER A 272 20.20 -0.74 9.89
CA SER A 272 20.83 0.52 10.32
C SER A 272 21.03 0.61 11.83
N VAL A 273 20.03 0.20 12.61
CA VAL A 273 20.02 0.23 14.08
C VAL A 273 20.40 -1.12 14.66
N GLY A 274 19.74 -2.19 14.23
CA GLY A 274 19.98 -3.56 14.71
C GLY A 274 21.30 -4.18 14.23
N LYS A 275 21.99 -3.52 13.29
CA LYS A 275 23.29 -3.97 12.73
C LYS A 275 23.26 -5.38 12.10
N LEU A 276 22.08 -5.87 11.73
CA LEU A 276 21.97 -7.14 11.01
C LEU A 276 22.49 -6.98 9.56
N PRO A 277 23.05 -8.06 8.96
CA PRO A 277 23.38 -8.05 7.55
C PRO A 277 22.16 -7.73 6.68
N GLN A 278 22.35 -6.94 5.64
CA GLN A 278 21.25 -6.50 4.75
C GLN A 278 20.51 -7.68 4.12
N SER A 279 21.23 -8.73 3.71
CA SER A 279 20.61 -9.96 3.17
C SER A 279 19.69 -10.62 4.19
N THR A 280 20.14 -10.74 5.45
CA THR A 280 19.33 -11.33 6.54
C THR A 280 18.06 -10.52 6.78
N ALA A 281 18.18 -9.20 6.91
CA ALA A 281 17.01 -8.32 7.10
C ALA A 281 16.02 -8.40 5.94
N LEU A 282 16.48 -8.48 4.69
CA LEU A 282 15.64 -8.66 3.52
C LEU A 282 14.89 -10.00 3.53
N TRP A 283 15.54 -11.10 3.88
CA TRP A 283 14.89 -12.41 3.96
C TRP A 283 13.89 -12.50 5.10
N ILE A 284 14.17 -11.86 6.25
CA ILE A 284 13.18 -11.73 7.34
C ILE A 284 11.96 -10.98 6.83
N GLY A 285 12.15 -9.80 6.21
CA GLY A 285 11.07 -8.98 5.66
C GLY A 285 10.25 -9.73 4.61
N THR A 286 10.91 -10.39 3.66
CA THR A 286 10.26 -11.15 2.59
C THR A 286 9.42 -12.31 3.15
N SER A 287 9.96 -13.06 4.11
CA SER A 287 9.24 -14.19 4.73
C SER A 287 8.02 -13.72 5.52
N CYS A 288 8.16 -12.65 6.32
CA CYS A 288 7.04 -12.08 7.07
C CYS A 288 5.97 -11.48 6.15
N LEU A 289 6.37 -10.86 5.03
CA LEU A 289 5.46 -10.35 4.03
C LEU A 289 4.71 -11.48 3.30
N ALA A 290 5.36 -12.62 3.03
CA ALA A 290 4.70 -13.80 2.51
C ALA A 290 3.61 -14.32 3.48
N VAL A 291 3.93 -14.40 4.77
CA VAL A 291 2.95 -14.76 5.82
C VAL A 291 1.78 -13.77 5.83
N PHE A 292 2.07 -12.46 5.73
CA PHE A 292 1.03 -11.42 5.64
C PHE A 292 0.07 -11.69 4.47
N VAL A 293 0.60 -11.85 3.26
CA VAL A 293 -0.20 -12.08 2.05
C VAL A 293 -1.06 -13.35 2.16
N LEU A 294 -0.49 -14.44 2.66
CA LEU A 294 -1.18 -15.71 2.82
C LEU A 294 -2.33 -15.65 3.83
N LEU A 295 -2.18 -14.88 4.90
CA LEU A 295 -3.20 -14.77 5.95
C LEU A 295 -4.32 -13.77 5.62
N LEU A 296 -4.13 -12.84 4.68
CA LEU A 296 -5.12 -11.81 4.35
C LEU A 296 -6.51 -12.38 4.01
N PRO A 297 -6.67 -13.38 3.10
CA PRO A 297 -7.99 -13.90 2.77
C PRO A 297 -8.66 -14.58 3.96
N PHE A 298 -7.88 -15.25 4.82
CA PHE A 298 -8.39 -15.87 6.04
C PHE A 298 -8.92 -14.81 7.03
N MET A 299 -8.20 -13.71 7.23
CA MET A 299 -8.64 -12.61 8.09
C MET A 299 -9.84 -11.86 7.50
N GLY A 300 -9.88 -11.71 6.18
CA GLY A 300 -11.06 -11.19 5.49
C GLY A 300 -12.30 -12.07 5.74
N TRP A 301 -12.17 -13.38 5.58
CA TRP A 301 -13.22 -14.35 5.90
C TRP A 301 -13.62 -14.33 7.38
N LEU A 302 -12.65 -14.26 8.29
CA LEU A 302 -12.92 -14.16 9.71
C LEU A 302 -13.72 -12.91 10.02
N SER A 303 -13.39 -11.78 9.37
CA SER A 303 -14.12 -10.52 9.55
C SER A 303 -15.58 -10.59 9.09
N ASP A 304 -15.92 -11.46 8.14
CA ASP A 304 -17.31 -11.69 7.71
C ASP A 304 -18.14 -12.42 8.81
N ARG A 305 -17.47 -13.12 9.72
CA ARG A 305 -18.12 -13.89 10.80
C ARG A 305 -18.19 -13.14 12.13
N VAL A 306 -17.06 -12.52 12.53
CA VAL A 306 -16.95 -11.86 13.85
C VAL A 306 -17.24 -10.36 13.80
N GLY A 307 -17.32 -9.78 12.58
CA GLY A 307 -17.44 -8.35 12.37
C GLY A 307 -16.10 -7.70 12.00
N ARG A 308 -16.17 -6.49 11.46
CA ARG A 308 -14.99 -5.68 11.08
C ARG A 308 -14.34 -5.08 12.32
N ARG A 309 -15.18 -4.42 13.12
CA ARG A 309 -14.76 -3.64 14.29
C ARG A 309 -13.93 -4.43 15.31
N PRO A 310 -14.26 -5.65 15.72
CA PRO A 310 -13.44 -6.41 16.67
C PRO A 310 -12.02 -6.65 16.19
N LEU A 311 -11.81 -6.97 14.90
CA LEU A 311 -10.49 -7.23 14.34
C LEU A 311 -9.66 -5.94 14.21
N LEU A 312 -10.30 -4.84 13.84
CA LEU A 312 -9.64 -3.53 13.78
C LEU A 312 -9.20 -3.08 15.19
N ILE A 313 -10.05 -3.23 16.20
CA ILE A 313 -9.74 -2.88 17.59
C ILE A 313 -8.65 -3.79 18.16
N ALA A 314 -8.70 -5.10 17.94
CA ALA A 314 -7.71 -6.05 18.42
C ALA A 314 -6.31 -5.72 17.91
N SER A 315 -6.18 -5.35 16.63
CA SER A 315 -4.92 -4.88 16.06
C SER A 315 -4.39 -3.62 16.77
N CYS A 316 -5.24 -2.60 16.94
CA CYS A 316 -4.84 -1.37 17.61
C CYS A 316 -4.38 -1.63 19.05
N ILE A 317 -5.12 -2.44 19.83
CA ILE A 317 -4.73 -2.82 21.20
C ILE A 317 -3.39 -3.55 21.20
N GLY A 318 -3.17 -4.50 20.27
CA GLY A 318 -1.92 -5.22 20.15
C GLY A 318 -0.73 -4.30 19.89
N TYR A 319 -0.90 -3.32 19.00
CA TYR A 319 0.14 -2.33 18.69
C TYR A 319 0.39 -1.33 19.83
N VAL A 320 -0.63 -0.98 20.61
CA VAL A 320 -0.45 -0.17 21.82
C VAL A 320 0.32 -0.95 22.89
N ALA A 321 -0.01 -2.21 23.09
CA ALA A 321 0.62 -3.04 24.13
C ALA A 321 2.06 -3.46 23.77
N LEU A 322 2.32 -3.81 22.52
CA LEU A 322 3.58 -4.42 22.09
C LEU A 322 4.43 -3.51 21.19
N GLY A 323 3.97 -2.30 20.86
CA GLY A 323 4.68 -1.39 19.96
C GLY A 323 6.11 -1.09 20.41
N TYR A 324 6.34 -0.85 21.68
CA TYR A 324 7.69 -0.62 22.22
C TYR A 324 8.55 -1.89 22.24
N PRO A 325 8.09 -3.04 22.77
CA PRO A 325 8.80 -4.32 22.67
C PRO A 325 9.25 -4.71 21.26
N PHE A 326 8.48 -4.41 20.21
CA PHE A 326 8.86 -4.72 18.83
C PHE A 326 10.19 -4.06 18.44
N PHE A 327 10.36 -2.77 18.76
CA PHE A 327 11.57 -2.05 18.41
C PHE A 327 12.76 -2.45 19.27
N VAL A 328 12.53 -2.80 20.54
CA VAL A 328 13.58 -3.38 21.41
C VAL A 328 14.09 -4.70 20.83
N MET A 329 13.21 -5.60 20.43
CA MET A 329 13.59 -6.87 19.82
C MET A 329 14.28 -6.67 18.45
N ALA A 330 13.76 -5.79 17.60
CA ALA A 330 14.29 -5.56 16.26
C ALA A 330 15.67 -4.88 16.27
N SER A 331 16.00 -4.10 17.30
CA SER A 331 17.28 -3.41 17.48
C SER A 331 18.34 -4.23 18.22
N SER A 332 17.98 -5.41 18.72
CA SER A 332 18.86 -6.22 19.59
C SER A 332 20.08 -6.83 18.90
N GLY A 333 20.16 -6.82 17.56
CA GLY A 333 21.19 -7.52 16.80
C GLY A 333 21.03 -9.04 16.75
N ASN A 334 20.00 -9.58 17.41
CA ASN A 334 19.69 -11.01 17.41
C ASN A 334 18.68 -11.36 16.32
N ILE A 335 19.04 -12.28 15.43
CA ILE A 335 18.20 -12.69 14.29
C ILE A 335 16.86 -13.26 14.76
N GLY A 336 16.86 -14.11 15.80
CA GLY A 336 15.64 -14.74 16.32
C GLY A 336 14.66 -13.70 16.88
N LEU A 337 15.16 -12.71 17.64
CA LEU A 337 14.34 -11.62 18.16
C LEU A 337 13.83 -10.69 17.04
N ALA A 338 14.65 -10.45 16.02
CA ALA A 338 14.24 -9.65 14.86
C ALA A 338 13.11 -10.33 14.06
N VAL A 339 13.23 -11.65 13.83
CA VAL A 339 12.16 -12.46 13.21
C VAL A 339 10.89 -12.40 14.05
N LEU A 340 11.01 -12.61 15.38
CA LEU A 340 9.87 -12.59 16.28
C LEU A 340 9.18 -11.21 16.28
N ALA A 341 9.96 -10.13 16.34
CA ALA A 341 9.44 -8.76 16.30
C ALA A 341 8.61 -8.52 15.05
N GLN A 342 9.17 -8.79 13.85
CA GLN A 342 8.46 -8.52 12.61
C GLN A 342 7.27 -9.45 12.40
N LEU A 343 7.40 -10.72 12.76
CA LEU A 343 6.31 -11.69 12.68
C LEU A 343 5.13 -11.29 13.59
N LEU A 344 5.39 -10.89 14.85
CA LEU A 344 4.35 -10.42 15.76
C LEU A 344 3.68 -9.15 15.24
N MET A 345 4.46 -8.18 14.72
CA MET A 345 3.88 -6.99 14.09
C MET A 345 2.93 -7.37 12.96
N VAL A 346 3.34 -8.29 12.09
CA VAL A 346 2.52 -8.77 10.97
C VAL A 346 1.27 -9.49 11.47
N LEU A 347 1.39 -10.40 12.41
CA LEU A 347 0.26 -11.17 12.95
C LEU A 347 -0.78 -10.28 13.65
N LEU A 348 -0.34 -9.20 14.28
CA LEU A 348 -1.26 -8.21 14.87
C LEU A 348 -1.85 -7.26 13.84
N TYR A 349 -1.16 -7.02 12.72
CA TYR A 349 -1.65 -6.13 11.69
C TYR A 349 -2.58 -6.83 10.68
N VAL A 350 -2.35 -8.09 10.34
CA VAL A 350 -3.12 -8.78 9.29
C VAL A 350 -4.63 -8.87 9.55
N PRO A 351 -5.14 -8.97 10.81
CA PRO A 351 -6.58 -8.88 11.09
C PRO A 351 -7.16 -7.52 10.68
N TYR A 352 -6.42 -6.43 10.94
CA TYR A 352 -6.81 -5.09 10.51
C TYR A 352 -6.85 -5.00 8.99
N ALA A 353 -5.77 -5.38 8.34
CA ALA A 353 -5.62 -5.33 6.90
C ALA A 353 -6.70 -6.15 6.17
N GLY A 354 -6.99 -7.37 6.64
CA GLY A 354 -8.01 -8.23 6.03
C GLY A 354 -9.44 -7.68 6.14
N ALA A 355 -9.76 -6.96 7.22
CA ALA A 355 -11.09 -6.39 7.44
C ALA A 355 -11.28 -5.02 6.78
N CYS A 356 -10.19 -4.26 6.61
CA CYS A 356 -10.20 -2.83 6.30
C CYS A 356 -10.84 -2.48 4.95
N PRO A 357 -10.59 -3.17 3.82
CA PRO A 357 -11.19 -2.83 2.52
C PRO A 357 -12.72 -2.91 2.52
N ALA A 358 -13.28 -3.95 3.17
CA ALA A 358 -14.72 -4.08 3.32
C ALA A 358 -15.29 -2.98 4.21
N PHE A 359 -14.65 -2.70 5.35
CA PHE A 359 -15.05 -1.63 6.25
C PHE A 359 -15.11 -0.28 5.54
N TYR A 360 -14.10 0.08 4.76
CA TYR A 360 -14.09 1.33 3.99
C TYR A 360 -15.27 1.43 3.00
N ALA A 361 -15.57 0.36 2.29
CA ALA A 361 -16.69 0.37 1.36
C ALA A 361 -18.04 0.45 2.06
N GLU A 362 -18.16 -0.09 3.27
CA GLU A 362 -19.39 -0.16 4.07
C GLU A 362 -19.74 1.17 4.77
N ILE A 363 -18.75 2.02 5.09
CA ILE A 363 -19.00 3.31 5.76
C ILE A 363 -19.51 4.38 4.81
N PHE A 364 -19.25 4.29 3.49
CA PHE A 364 -19.66 5.30 2.53
C PHE A 364 -20.88 4.86 1.70
N PRO A 365 -21.85 5.77 1.46
CA PRO A 365 -22.93 5.53 0.50
C PRO A 365 -22.38 5.30 -0.92
N THR A 366 -23.01 4.40 -1.69
CA THR A 366 -22.57 3.99 -3.04
C THR A 366 -22.31 5.20 -3.96
N ARG A 367 -23.15 6.23 -3.90
CA ARG A 367 -23.08 7.42 -4.76
C ARG A 367 -21.77 8.22 -4.61
N VAL A 368 -21.20 8.28 -3.42
CA VAL A 368 -19.99 9.07 -3.11
C VAL A 368 -18.82 8.19 -2.67
N ARG A 369 -19.02 6.88 -2.57
CA ARG A 369 -18.06 5.92 -2.02
C ARG A 369 -16.68 6.05 -2.66
N TYR A 370 -16.61 6.01 -4.00
CA TYR A 370 -15.34 6.09 -4.71
C TYR A 370 -14.56 7.36 -4.34
N THR A 371 -15.19 8.51 -4.42
CA THR A 371 -14.53 9.81 -4.22
C THR A 371 -14.18 10.04 -2.75
N ALA A 372 -15.15 9.83 -1.84
CA ALA A 372 -14.95 10.05 -0.41
C ALA A 372 -13.89 9.12 0.19
N LEU A 373 -13.91 7.84 -0.21
CA LEU A 373 -12.92 6.86 0.18
C LEU A 373 -11.53 7.23 -0.34
N SER A 374 -11.43 7.58 -1.64
CA SER A 374 -10.14 7.93 -2.26
C SER A 374 -9.50 9.14 -1.59
N ILE A 375 -10.27 10.16 -1.21
CA ILE A 375 -9.74 11.38 -0.59
C ILE A 375 -9.22 11.09 0.81
N GLY A 376 -10.08 10.56 1.69
CA GLY A 376 -9.71 10.28 3.07
C GLY A 376 -8.51 9.35 3.15
N TYR A 377 -8.51 8.30 2.33
CA TYR A 377 -7.41 7.35 2.24
C TYR A 377 -6.12 7.98 1.71
N ASN A 378 -6.15 8.62 0.53
CA ASN A 378 -4.93 9.14 -0.11
C ASN A 378 -4.27 10.26 0.71
N ILE A 379 -5.04 11.11 1.38
CA ILE A 379 -4.47 12.14 2.26
C ILE A 379 -3.77 11.50 3.46
N ALA A 380 -4.40 10.54 4.14
CA ALA A 380 -3.79 9.85 5.27
C ALA A 380 -2.55 9.05 4.84
N VAL A 381 -2.62 8.35 3.71
CA VAL A 381 -1.47 7.60 3.16
C VAL A 381 -0.35 8.52 2.73
N ALA A 382 -0.64 9.66 2.10
CA ALA A 382 0.39 10.61 1.70
C ALA A 382 1.16 11.17 2.90
N ILE A 383 0.46 11.58 3.95
CA ILE A 383 1.09 12.22 5.12
C ILE A 383 1.73 11.18 6.05
N PHE A 384 1.00 10.15 6.43
CA PHE A 384 1.41 9.22 7.49
C PHE A 384 2.00 7.91 6.97
N GLY A 385 1.67 7.49 5.75
CA GLY A 385 2.17 6.26 5.16
C GLY A 385 3.45 6.45 4.36
N GLY A 386 3.39 7.28 3.32
CA GLY A 386 4.53 7.53 2.45
C GLY A 386 5.73 8.10 3.20
N PHE A 387 5.48 8.98 4.17
CA PHE A 387 6.52 9.53 5.05
C PHE A 387 6.78 8.70 6.31
N ALA A 388 6.10 7.57 6.56
CA ALA A 388 6.31 6.78 7.78
C ALA A 388 7.77 6.37 7.98
N PRO A 389 8.51 5.85 7.00
CA PRO A 389 9.92 5.53 7.16
C PRO A 389 10.79 6.76 7.42
N PHE A 390 10.48 7.89 6.78
CA PHE A 390 11.15 9.17 7.05
C PHE A 390 10.92 9.63 8.48
N ILE A 391 9.66 9.68 8.93
CA ILE A 391 9.28 10.10 10.28
C ILE A 391 9.96 9.20 11.32
N ALA A 392 9.94 7.88 11.13
CA ALA A 392 10.57 6.93 12.02
C ALA A 392 12.10 7.13 12.12
N THR A 393 12.79 7.30 10.98
CA THR A 393 14.24 7.57 10.96
C THR A 393 14.56 8.94 11.57
N PHE A 394 13.74 9.96 11.29
CA PHE A 394 13.90 11.31 11.85
C PHE A 394 13.73 11.31 13.38
N LEU A 395 12.73 10.58 13.90
CA LEU A 395 12.52 10.42 15.34
C LEU A 395 13.75 9.79 16.02
N VAL A 396 14.34 8.74 15.45
CA VAL A 396 15.58 8.15 15.97
C VAL A 396 16.69 9.20 16.04
N ARG A 397 16.84 10.02 14.98
CA ARG A 397 17.90 11.02 14.88
C ARG A 397 17.77 12.16 15.89
N VAL A 398 16.54 12.71 16.01
CA VAL A 398 16.29 13.91 16.83
C VAL A 398 16.24 13.58 18.32
N THR A 399 15.70 12.41 18.67
CA THR A 399 15.56 12.01 20.08
C THR A 399 16.77 11.25 20.59
N GLU A 400 17.71 10.90 19.74
CA GLU A 400 18.86 10.01 20.04
C GLU A 400 18.43 8.67 20.67
N ASN A 401 17.15 8.31 20.48
CA ASN A 401 16.55 7.09 21.01
C ASN A 401 16.18 6.14 19.86
N ASN A 402 16.85 5.00 19.81
CA ASN A 402 16.60 3.99 18.80
C ASN A 402 15.17 3.46 18.80
N HIS A 403 14.47 3.51 19.93
CA HIS A 403 13.11 3.01 20.07
C HIS A 403 12.02 4.08 19.84
N ALA A 404 12.40 5.32 19.49
CA ALA A 404 11.45 6.41 19.24
C ALA A 404 10.36 6.09 18.20
N PRO A 405 10.61 5.31 17.12
CA PRO A 405 9.57 4.91 16.18
C PRO A 405 8.40 4.14 16.81
N ALA A 406 8.60 3.50 17.97
CA ALA A 406 7.55 2.83 18.71
C ALA A 406 6.42 3.79 19.09
N PHE A 407 6.77 5.01 19.53
CA PHE A 407 5.76 6.01 19.92
C PHE A 407 4.91 6.46 18.73
N TYR A 408 5.50 6.57 17.55
CA TYR A 408 4.75 6.89 16.33
C TYR A 408 3.69 5.85 16.01
N VAL A 409 4.06 4.57 16.08
CA VAL A 409 3.15 3.44 15.85
C VAL A 409 2.06 3.37 16.94
N ILE A 410 2.43 3.54 18.20
CA ILE A 410 1.53 3.52 19.36
C ILE A 410 0.52 4.67 19.26
N ILE A 411 0.97 5.89 18.97
CA ILE A 411 0.08 7.06 18.84
C ILE A 411 -0.92 6.86 17.71
N ALA A 412 -0.47 6.39 16.54
CA ALA A 412 -1.35 6.07 15.43
C ALA A 412 -2.41 5.03 15.82
N ALA A 413 -2.01 3.99 16.55
CA ALA A 413 -2.93 2.97 17.05
C ALA A 413 -3.93 3.51 18.08
N ILE A 414 -3.50 4.35 19.02
CA ILE A 414 -4.38 4.99 20.03
C ILE A 414 -5.42 5.88 19.36
N VAL A 415 -4.99 6.77 18.44
CA VAL A 415 -5.90 7.67 17.74
C VAL A 415 -6.96 6.87 16.98
N THR A 416 -6.54 5.87 16.23
CA THR A 416 -7.47 5.00 15.50
C THR A 416 -8.37 4.20 16.44
N LEU A 417 -7.85 3.68 17.55
CA LEU A 417 -8.62 2.95 18.57
C LEU A 417 -9.75 3.81 19.12
N VAL A 418 -9.48 5.06 19.51
CA VAL A 418 -10.49 6.01 20.03
C VAL A 418 -11.60 6.24 19.00
N ILE A 419 -11.26 6.36 17.72
CA ILE A 419 -12.22 6.50 16.63
C ILE A 419 -13.07 5.23 16.48
N LEU A 420 -12.45 4.05 16.47
CA LEU A 420 -13.13 2.76 16.32
C LEU A 420 -14.06 2.44 17.50
N LEU A 421 -13.72 2.86 18.72
CA LEU A 421 -14.60 2.69 19.89
C LEU A 421 -15.93 3.44 19.74
N ARG A 422 -15.95 4.55 18.99
CA ARG A 422 -17.14 5.35 18.71
C ARG A 422 -17.85 4.95 17.41
N THR A 423 -17.31 3.99 16.66
CA THR A 423 -17.87 3.52 15.38
C THR A 423 -18.76 2.31 15.60
N ARG A 424 -19.82 2.21 14.78
CA ARG A 424 -20.72 1.04 14.79
C ARG A 424 -20.13 -0.09 13.93
N GLU A 425 -20.56 -1.33 14.22
CA GLU A 425 -20.24 -2.47 13.36
C GLU A 425 -20.93 -2.33 12.00
N THR A 426 -20.21 -2.65 10.93
CA THR A 426 -20.68 -2.49 9.53
C THR A 426 -20.93 -3.80 8.81
N ALA A 427 -20.31 -4.91 9.26
CA ALA A 427 -20.30 -6.20 8.55
C ALA A 427 -21.68 -6.76 8.21
N PHE A 428 -22.65 -6.55 9.09
CA PHE A 428 -23.97 -7.19 9.01
C PHE A 428 -25.06 -6.27 8.44
N ALA A 429 -24.68 -5.03 8.08
CA ALA A 429 -25.59 -4.07 7.45
C ALA A 429 -25.56 -4.21 5.92
N PRO A 430 -26.67 -3.91 5.21
CA PRO A 430 -26.64 -3.78 3.76
C PRO A 430 -25.73 -2.62 3.34
N LEU A 431 -25.13 -2.69 2.13
CA LEU A 431 -24.43 -1.56 1.55
C LEU A 431 -25.39 -0.39 1.33
N ARG A 432 -25.00 0.80 1.79
CA ARG A 432 -25.77 2.03 1.65
C ARG A 432 -25.66 2.59 0.25
#